data_a03074ed01a5459ef6de6cbeec77c17d
#
_entry.id   a03074ed01a5459ef6de6cbeec77c17d
#
_cell.length_a   1.000
_cell.length_b   1.000
_cell.length_c   1.000
_cell.angle_alpha   90.00
_cell.angle_beta   90.00
_cell.angle_gamma   90.00
#
_symmetry.space_group_name_H-M   'P 1'
#
loop_
_entity.id
_entity.type
_entity.pdbx_description
1 polymer ?
#
loop_
_entity_poly.entity_id
_entity_poly.type
_entity_poly.pdbx_seq_one_letter_code
_entity_poly.pdbx_strand_id
1 'polypeptide(L)'
;IPCLALGGGGFVINFPIKDGDLGWIHAADRDLTLFKKTLADSKPGSGTLHKFSQGMFIPDIFRQYVINAEDSESMVIQTVDGATRIAIKPGQIKITGAALVVDATLTTFKGEVAMEKSLTVAVEATVAGTPFTSHGHINSTPGQRTAGGAIP
;
A
#
# COMPACT_ATOMS: atom_id res chain seq x y z
N ILE A 1 -1.78 1.48 -27.14
CA ILE A 1 -2.63 2.48 -26.46
C ILE A 1 -2.07 2.65 -25.06
N PRO A 2 -1.79 3.87 -24.59
CA PRO A 2 -1.34 4.09 -23.21
C PRO A 2 -2.44 3.74 -22.22
N CYS A 3 -2.05 3.14 -21.08
CA CYS A 3 -2.94 2.87 -19.98
C CYS A 3 -2.98 4.06 -19.02
N LEU A 4 -4.15 4.33 -18.43
CA LEU A 4 -4.28 5.34 -17.40
C LEU A 4 -3.44 4.92 -16.19
N ALA A 5 -2.52 5.79 -15.78
CA ALA A 5 -1.88 5.76 -14.48
C ALA A 5 -2.32 7.01 -13.71
N LEU A 6 -2.87 6.81 -12.52
CA LEU A 6 -3.20 7.93 -11.64
C LEU A 6 -1.90 8.46 -11.03
N GLY A 7 -1.45 9.62 -11.45
CA GLY A 7 -0.18 10.16 -11.00
C GLY A 7 -0.06 11.67 -11.11
N GLY A 8 0.85 12.22 -10.31
CA GLY A 8 1.18 13.64 -10.29
C GLY A 8 2.14 13.96 -9.14
N GLY A 9 2.90 15.07 -9.25
CA GLY A 9 3.80 15.50 -8.20
C GLY A 9 4.90 14.51 -7.81
N GLY A 10 5.32 13.64 -8.74
CA GLY A 10 6.32 12.59 -8.48
C GLY A 10 5.75 11.27 -7.93
N PHE A 11 4.43 11.13 -7.82
CA PHE A 11 3.76 9.92 -7.34
C PHE A 11 2.93 9.26 -8.44
N VAL A 12 2.76 7.95 -8.37
CA VAL A 12 1.93 7.16 -9.28
C VAL A 12 1.24 6.01 -8.57
N ILE A 13 -0.01 5.72 -8.95
CA ILE A 13 -0.69 4.47 -8.64
C ILE A 13 -0.71 3.66 -9.93
N ASN A 14 -0.03 2.52 -9.94
CA ASN A 14 0.08 1.66 -11.11
C ASN A 14 -0.68 0.36 -10.88
N PHE A 15 -1.49 -0.02 -11.85
CA PHE A 15 -2.16 -1.32 -11.90
C PHE A 15 -1.37 -2.25 -12.84
N PRO A 16 -1.07 -3.49 -12.42
CA PRO A 16 -0.34 -4.47 -13.24
C PRO A 16 -1.25 -5.06 -14.33
N ILE A 17 -1.58 -4.26 -15.34
CA ILE A 17 -2.49 -4.63 -16.44
C ILE A 17 -1.86 -5.73 -17.30
N LYS A 18 -2.68 -6.71 -17.70
CA LYS A 18 -2.30 -7.87 -18.52
C LYS A 18 -3.20 -7.99 -19.73
N ASP A 19 -2.75 -8.79 -20.71
CA ASP A 19 -3.58 -9.17 -21.85
C ASP A 19 -4.84 -9.91 -21.37
N GLY A 20 -5.99 -9.45 -21.85
CA GLY A 20 -7.30 -9.95 -21.42
C GLY A 20 -7.99 -9.10 -20.36
N ASP A 21 -7.30 -8.16 -19.73
CA ASP A 21 -7.94 -7.22 -18.78
C ASP A 21 -8.92 -6.32 -19.51
N LEU A 22 -10.07 -6.12 -18.87
CA LEU A 22 -11.17 -5.31 -19.40
C LEU A 22 -10.98 -3.84 -19.03
N GLY A 23 -11.66 -2.97 -19.78
CA GLY A 23 -11.64 -1.54 -19.50
C GLY A 23 -12.32 -0.71 -20.59
N TRP A 24 -12.14 0.58 -20.47
CA TRP A 24 -12.69 1.57 -21.39
C TRP A 24 -11.59 2.19 -22.23
N ILE A 25 -11.91 2.54 -23.44
CA ILE A 25 -11.02 3.34 -24.28
C ILE A 25 -11.63 4.74 -24.43
N HIS A 26 -10.91 5.73 -23.95
CA HIS A 26 -11.22 7.12 -24.17
C HIS A 26 -10.39 7.64 -25.33
N ALA A 27 -11.03 7.91 -26.48
CA ALA A 27 -10.34 8.46 -27.65
C ALA A 27 -10.24 9.98 -27.53
N ALA A 28 -9.08 10.54 -27.86
CA ALA A 28 -8.91 11.98 -27.92
C ALA A 28 -9.59 12.56 -29.17
N ASP A 29 -10.18 13.74 -29.05
CA ASP A 29 -10.82 14.47 -30.15
C ASP A 29 -9.84 14.85 -31.25
N ARG A 30 -8.58 15.05 -30.91
CA ARG A 30 -7.53 15.51 -31.79
C ARG A 30 -6.35 14.55 -31.79
N ASP A 31 -5.53 14.65 -32.82
CA ASP A 31 -4.30 13.88 -32.95
C ASP A 31 -3.26 14.32 -31.89
N LEU A 32 -2.94 13.42 -30.95
CA LEU A 32 -1.99 13.64 -29.88
C LEU A 32 -0.56 13.16 -30.20
N THR A 33 -0.25 12.82 -31.44
CA THR A 33 1.04 12.23 -31.80
C THR A 33 2.21 13.11 -31.40
N LEU A 34 2.14 14.41 -31.66
CA LEU A 34 3.21 15.35 -31.28
C LEU A 34 3.31 15.52 -29.77
N PHE A 35 2.16 15.70 -29.11
CA PHE A 35 2.13 15.78 -27.64
C PHE A 35 2.77 14.55 -26.97
N LYS A 36 2.37 13.34 -27.38
CA LYS A 36 2.93 12.08 -26.84
C LYS A 36 4.44 11.93 -27.08
N LYS A 37 4.95 12.53 -28.15
CA LYS A 37 6.38 12.50 -28.50
C LYS A 37 7.20 13.51 -27.68
N THR A 38 6.64 14.68 -27.42
CA THR A 38 7.38 15.82 -26.83
C THR A 38 7.03 16.08 -25.38
N LEU A 39 5.85 15.62 -24.91
CA LEU A 39 5.22 15.93 -23.61
C LEU A 39 5.09 17.44 -23.36
N ALA A 40 5.00 18.23 -24.42
CA ALA A 40 4.87 19.69 -24.39
C ALA A 40 3.64 20.13 -25.20
N ASP A 41 3.18 21.35 -24.98
CA ASP A 41 2.12 21.95 -25.77
C ASP A 41 2.46 21.88 -27.24
N SER A 42 1.54 21.31 -28.04
CA SER A 42 1.73 21.09 -29.46
C SER A 42 0.42 21.16 -30.22
N LYS A 43 0.51 21.60 -31.45
CA LYS A 43 -0.61 21.55 -32.38
C LYS A 43 -0.94 20.08 -32.70
N PRO A 44 -2.21 19.75 -33.08
CA PRO A 44 -2.54 18.42 -33.57
C PRO A 44 -1.61 18.02 -34.73
N GLY A 45 -1.10 16.77 -34.68
CA GLY A 45 -0.18 16.26 -35.70
C GLY A 45 -0.86 16.04 -37.06
N SER A 46 -2.17 15.89 -37.09
CA SER A 46 -3.00 15.75 -38.29
C SER A 46 -4.43 16.23 -38.04
N GLY A 47 -5.25 16.32 -39.10
CA GLY A 47 -6.67 16.63 -39.02
C GLY A 47 -7.58 15.45 -38.60
N THR A 48 -7.01 14.31 -38.24
CA THR A 48 -7.80 13.12 -37.85
C THR A 48 -8.41 13.27 -36.47
N LEU A 49 -9.67 12.82 -36.33
CA LEU A 49 -10.46 12.88 -35.10
C LEU A 49 -10.72 11.46 -34.60
N HIS A 50 -10.87 11.32 -33.29
CA HIS A 50 -11.36 10.11 -32.60
C HIS A 50 -10.64 8.80 -32.98
N LYS A 51 -9.34 8.84 -33.21
CA LYS A 51 -8.56 7.62 -33.48
C LYS A 51 -8.34 6.83 -32.21
N PHE A 52 -8.73 5.55 -32.17
CA PHE A 52 -8.46 4.65 -31.05
C PHE A 52 -6.96 4.52 -30.73
N SER A 53 -6.09 4.56 -31.74
CA SER A 53 -4.63 4.56 -31.52
C SER A 53 -4.12 5.77 -30.75
N GLN A 54 -4.90 6.83 -30.67
CA GLN A 54 -4.63 8.05 -29.89
C GLN A 54 -5.33 8.04 -28.54
N GLY A 55 -6.14 7.01 -28.27
CA GLY A 55 -6.89 6.85 -27.03
C GLY A 55 -6.03 6.51 -25.84
N MET A 56 -6.68 6.47 -24.69
CA MET A 56 -6.17 6.02 -23.41
C MET A 56 -7.04 4.86 -22.93
N PHE A 57 -6.43 3.78 -22.48
CA PHE A 57 -7.12 2.67 -21.84
C PHE A 57 -7.30 2.96 -20.35
N ILE A 58 -8.52 2.83 -19.87
CA ILE A 58 -8.90 2.97 -18.47
C ILE A 58 -9.29 1.59 -18.00
N PRO A 59 -8.47 0.92 -17.14
CA PRO A 59 -8.80 -0.42 -16.65
C PRO A 59 -10.06 -0.38 -15.79
N ASP A 60 -10.92 -1.39 -15.96
CA ASP A 60 -12.14 -1.56 -15.19
C ASP A 60 -12.45 -3.06 -15.07
N ILE A 61 -12.69 -3.53 -13.87
CA ILE A 61 -13.04 -4.92 -13.58
C ILE A 61 -14.54 -5.19 -13.63
N PHE A 62 -15.36 -4.20 -14.02
CA PHE A 62 -16.81 -4.32 -14.23
C PHE A 62 -17.55 -5.02 -13.08
N ARG A 63 -17.26 -4.64 -11.83
CA ARG A 63 -17.83 -5.19 -10.60
C ARG A 63 -17.51 -6.67 -10.31
N GLN A 64 -16.53 -7.23 -10.94
CA GLN A 64 -16.03 -8.58 -10.64
C GLN A 64 -15.10 -8.57 -9.40
N TYR A 65 -15.60 -8.05 -8.28
CA TYR A 65 -14.86 -7.96 -7.03
C TYR A 65 -15.80 -8.17 -5.83
N VAL A 66 -15.22 -8.54 -4.70
CA VAL A 66 -15.94 -8.79 -3.44
C VAL A 66 -15.59 -7.69 -2.44
N ILE A 67 -16.60 -7.00 -1.91
CA ILE A 67 -16.45 -6.14 -0.73
C ILE A 67 -16.91 -6.92 0.49
N ASN A 68 -16.05 -7.06 1.49
CA ASN A 68 -16.42 -7.69 2.75
C ASN A 68 -17.47 -6.84 3.49
N ALA A 69 -18.47 -7.50 4.09
CA ALA A 69 -19.57 -6.81 4.76
C ALA A 69 -19.11 -5.83 5.84
N GLU A 70 -18.05 -6.16 6.57
CA GLU A 70 -17.44 -5.31 7.61
C GLU A 70 -16.81 -4.01 7.07
N ASP A 71 -16.48 -3.97 5.78
CA ASP A 71 -15.81 -2.85 5.11
C ASP A 71 -16.73 -2.15 4.09
N SER A 72 -18.04 -2.50 4.06
CA SER A 72 -19.02 -1.96 3.10
C SER A 72 -19.18 -0.43 3.14
N GLU A 73 -18.91 0.20 4.28
CA GLU A 73 -18.93 1.65 4.48
C GLU A 73 -17.55 2.29 4.46
N SER A 74 -16.52 1.55 4.06
CA SER A 74 -15.13 2.02 4.01
C SER A 74 -14.71 2.33 2.58
N MET A 75 -13.79 3.27 2.43
CA MET A 75 -12.99 3.34 1.21
C MET A 75 -11.99 2.18 1.22
N VAL A 76 -12.00 1.33 0.20
CA VAL A 76 -11.12 0.16 0.16
C VAL A 76 -10.18 0.15 -1.05
N ILE A 77 -8.94 -0.27 -0.82
CA ILE A 77 -7.97 -0.66 -1.84
C ILE A 77 -7.68 -2.12 -1.60
N GLN A 78 -7.99 -3.00 -2.54
CA GLN A 78 -7.98 -4.44 -2.29
C GLN A 78 -7.70 -5.29 -3.51
N THR A 79 -7.39 -6.58 -3.27
CA THR A 79 -7.48 -7.62 -4.29
C THR A 79 -8.93 -7.91 -4.66
N VAL A 80 -9.18 -8.48 -5.84
CA VAL A 80 -10.53 -8.75 -6.37
C VAL A 80 -11.36 -9.63 -5.42
N ASP A 81 -10.72 -10.57 -4.76
CA ASP A 81 -11.32 -11.48 -3.77
C ASP A 81 -11.51 -10.86 -2.37
N GLY A 82 -10.99 -9.65 -2.15
CA GLY A 82 -11.04 -8.97 -0.87
C GLY A 82 -10.15 -9.57 0.22
N ALA A 83 -9.28 -10.53 -0.10
CA ALA A 83 -8.44 -11.20 0.89
C ALA A 83 -7.33 -10.29 1.42
N THR A 84 -6.74 -9.46 0.56
CA THR A 84 -5.75 -8.45 0.95
C THR A 84 -6.31 -7.06 0.69
N ARG A 85 -6.36 -6.22 1.74
CA ARG A 85 -7.02 -4.92 1.64
C ARG A 85 -6.53 -3.89 2.63
N ILE A 86 -6.68 -2.63 2.26
CA ILE A 86 -6.61 -1.47 3.13
C ILE A 86 -8.01 -0.85 3.14
N ALA A 87 -8.65 -0.82 4.30
CA ALA A 87 -9.96 -0.21 4.51
C ALA A 87 -9.82 1.04 5.37
N ILE A 88 -10.38 2.15 4.90
CA ILE A 88 -10.28 3.45 5.54
C ILE A 88 -11.70 3.95 5.84
N LYS A 89 -11.97 4.23 7.10
CA LYS A 89 -13.19 4.89 7.57
C LYS A 89 -12.85 5.97 8.58
N PRO A 90 -13.78 6.87 8.93
CA PRO A 90 -13.51 7.88 9.94
C PRO A 90 -12.96 7.28 11.24
N GLY A 91 -11.77 7.76 11.65
CA GLY A 91 -11.10 7.31 12.88
C GLY A 91 -10.37 5.96 12.80
N GLN A 92 -10.35 5.27 11.67
CA GLN A 92 -9.68 3.96 11.56
C GLN A 92 -9.08 3.71 10.17
N ILE A 93 -7.86 3.15 10.18
CA ILE A 93 -7.26 2.49 9.02
C ILE A 93 -7.02 1.03 9.41
N LYS A 94 -7.56 0.09 8.64
CA LYS A 94 -7.42 -1.35 8.83
C LYS A 94 -6.67 -1.95 7.65
N ILE A 95 -5.61 -2.69 7.94
CA ILE A 95 -4.83 -3.44 6.95
C ILE A 95 -5.07 -4.93 7.22
N THR A 96 -5.51 -5.65 6.21
CA THR A 96 -5.79 -7.10 6.28
C THR A 96 -5.00 -7.81 5.19
N GLY A 97 -4.38 -8.92 5.54
CA GLY A 97 -3.63 -9.78 4.62
C GLY A 97 -2.98 -10.92 5.37
N ALA A 98 -2.40 -11.87 4.64
CA ALA A 98 -1.67 -13.00 5.23
C ALA A 98 -0.38 -12.53 5.93
N ALA A 99 0.26 -11.48 5.43
CA ALA A 99 1.45 -10.87 6.01
C ALA A 99 1.48 -9.37 5.71
N LEU A 100 2.07 -8.60 6.62
CA LEU A 100 2.46 -7.22 6.42
C LEU A 100 3.98 -7.12 6.56
N VAL A 101 4.65 -6.73 5.49
CA VAL A 101 6.09 -6.46 5.50
C VAL A 101 6.31 -4.95 5.46
N VAL A 102 7.01 -4.43 6.45
CA VAL A 102 7.43 -3.03 6.53
C VAL A 102 8.94 -3.00 6.34
N ASP A 103 9.39 -2.62 5.15
CA ASP A 103 10.81 -2.45 4.81
C ASP A 103 11.13 -0.95 4.90
N ALA A 104 11.62 -0.53 6.05
CA ALA A 104 11.94 0.86 6.34
C ALA A 104 13.15 0.94 7.28
N THR A 105 14.01 1.93 7.04
CA THR A 105 15.17 2.19 7.92
C THR A 105 14.74 2.52 9.35
N LEU A 106 13.59 3.16 9.52
CA LEU A 106 12.99 3.49 10.81
C LEU A 106 11.47 3.44 10.73
N THR A 107 10.85 2.75 11.68
CA THR A 107 9.40 2.76 11.88
C THR A 107 9.09 3.34 13.25
N THR A 108 8.24 4.38 13.31
CA THR A 108 7.87 5.05 14.56
C THR A 108 6.37 4.94 14.80
N PHE A 109 5.99 4.42 15.95
CA PHE A 109 4.62 4.44 16.46
C PHE A 109 4.53 5.48 17.58
N LYS A 110 3.66 6.49 17.46
CA LYS A 110 3.48 7.56 18.46
C LYS A 110 2.45 7.22 19.54
N GLY A 111 1.63 6.21 19.31
CA GLY A 111 0.63 5.73 20.23
C GLY A 111 1.01 4.38 20.86
N GLU A 112 0.08 3.83 21.59
CA GLU A 112 0.23 2.47 22.15
C GLU A 112 0.24 1.43 21.02
N VAL A 113 1.03 0.36 21.20
CA VAL A 113 1.08 -0.78 20.30
C VAL A 113 0.60 -2.01 21.06
N ALA A 114 -0.55 -2.56 20.66
CA ALA A 114 -1.08 -3.81 21.19
C ALA A 114 -0.73 -4.95 20.23
N MET A 115 -0.16 -6.03 20.75
CA MET A 115 0.12 -7.27 20.01
C MET A 115 -0.66 -8.41 20.65
N GLU A 116 -1.56 -9.03 19.89
CA GLU A 116 -2.39 -10.15 20.37
C GLU A 116 -1.61 -11.47 20.45
N LYS A 117 -0.45 -11.53 19.81
CA LYS A 117 0.43 -12.71 19.78
C LYS A 117 1.85 -12.33 20.17
N SER A 118 2.81 -13.19 19.90
CA SER A 118 4.20 -12.99 20.26
C SER A 118 4.87 -11.87 19.44
N LEU A 119 5.80 -11.15 20.06
CA LEU A 119 6.77 -10.28 19.42
C LEU A 119 8.12 -11.01 19.35
N THR A 120 8.69 -11.15 18.17
CA THR A 120 10.05 -11.64 17.97
C THR A 120 10.95 -10.48 17.54
N VAL A 121 12.02 -10.25 18.28
CA VAL A 121 13.03 -9.24 17.98
C VAL A 121 14.34 -9.94 17.67
N ALA A 122 14.83 -9.79 16.44
CA ALA A 122 15.99 -10.53 15.95
C ALA A 122 17.32 -10.08 16.57
N VAL A 123 17.42 -8.82 17.00
CA VAL A 123 18.68 -8.27 17.52
C VAL A 123 18.50 -7.84 18.99
N GLU A 124 17.83 -6.74 19.25
CA GLU A 124 17.70 -6.18 20.60
C GLU A 124 16.41 -5.37 20.74
N ALA A 125 15.73 -5.54 21.87
CA ALA A 125 14.65 -4.67 22.30
C ALA A 125 15.15 -3.78 23.46
N THR A 126 14.98 -2.47 23.34
CA THR A 126 15.28 -1.52 24.41
C THR A 126 13.98 -0.98 24.99
N VAL A 127 13.79 -1.13 26.30
CA VAL A 127 12.62 -0.64 27.01
C VAL A 127 13.07 0.46 28.00
N ALA A 128 12.49 1.65 27.87
CA ALA A 128 12.86 2.82 28.69
C ALA A 128 14.38 3.09 28.75
N GLY A 129 15.07 2.91 27.60
CA GLY A 129 16.52 3.10 27.50
C GLY A 129 17.37 1.94 27.98
N THR A 130 16.77 0.85 28.48
CA THR A 130 17.50 -0.34 28.94
C THR A 130 17.32 -1.48 27.95
N PRO A 131 18.41 -2.06 27.39
CA PRO A 131 18.35 -3.24 26.56
C PRO A 131 17.67 -4.42 27.28
N PHE A 132 16.76 -5.12 26.60
CA PHE A 132 16.00 -6.21 27.22
C PHE A 132 16.92 -7.37 27.68
N THR A 133 17.97 -7.65 26.91
CA THR A 133 18.95 -8.70 27.22
C THR A 133 19.81 -8.40 28.45
N SER A 134 19.92 -7.12 28.84
CA SER A 134 20.75 -6.70 29.98
C SER A 134 19.92 -6.26 31.19
N HIS A 135 18.56 -6.29 31.12
CA HIS A 135 17.76 -5.96 32.27
C HIS A 135 17.84 -7.08 33.35
N GLY A 136 17.94 -6.69 34.60
CA GLY A 136 17.97 -7.62 35.73
C GLY A 136 16.75 -7.44 36.60
N HIS A 137 16.28 -8.53 37.19
CA HIS A 137 15.23 -8.51 38.21
C HIS A 137 15.86 -8.58 39.62
N ILE A 138 15.32 -7.80 40.54
CA ILE A 138 15.70 -7.93 41.96
C ILE A 138 14.83 -9.05 42.55
N ASN A 139 15.46 -10.12 43.01
CA ASN A 139 14.76 -11.17 43.74
C ASN A 139 14.14 -10.61 45.03
N SER A 140 13.07 -11.25 45.50
CA SER A 140 12.42 -10.94 46.80
C SER A 140 13.36 -11.03 48.01
N THR A 141 14.55 -11.57 47.83
CA THR A 141 15.63 -11.52 48.82
C THR A 141 16.43 -10.23 48.64
N PRO A 142 16.49 -9.33 49.61
CA PRO A 142 17.18 -8.05 49.45
C PRO A 142 18.61 -8.22 48.98
N GLY A 143 18.95 -7.64 47.82
CA GLY A 143 20.32 -7.48 47.34
C GLY A 143 20.82 -8.47 46.27
N GLN A 144 20.04 -9.46 45.86
CA GLN A 144 20.47 -10.34 44.75
C GLN A 144 19.78 -9.96 43.42
N ARG A 145 20.58 -9.60 42.41
CA ARG A 145 20.12 -9.56 41.02
C ARG A 145 20.07 -10.99 40.48
N THR A 146 18.90 -11.43 40.05
CA THR A 146 18.84 -12.58 39.16
C THR A 146 19.39 -12.15 37.82
N ALA A 147 20.51 -12.72 37.36
CA ALA A 147 20.88 -12.68 35.96
C ALA A 147 19.74 -13.33 35.18
N GLY A 148 19.01 -12.54 34.39
CA GLY A 148 17.94 -13.04 33.54
C GLY A 148 18.55 -13.91 32.45
N GLY A 149 18.64 -15.21 32.71
CA GLY A 149 18.76 -16.17 31.63
C GLY A 149 17.48 -16.13 30.80
N ALA A 150 17.61 -16.13 29.48
CA ALA A 150 16.44 -16.24 28.60
C ALA A 150 15.58 -17.42 29.08
N ILE A 151 14.33 -17.16 29.38
CA ILE A 151 13.36 -18.22 29.66
C ILE A 151 13.14 -18.91 28.28
N PRO A 152 13.31 -20.25 28.19
CA PRO A 152 13.15 -20.98 26.94
C PRO A 152 11.73 -20.90 26.38
#